data_0e52175c28ea66a2be5790cdd2d67ece
#
_entry.id   0e52175c28ea66a2be5790cdd2d67ece
#
_cell.length_a   1.000
_cell.length_b   1.000
_cell.length_c   1.000
_cell.angle_alpha   90.00
_cell.angle_beta   90.00
_cell.angle_gamma   90.00
#
_symmetry.space_group_name_H-M   'P 1'
#
loop_
_entity.id
_entity.type
_entity.pdbx_description
1 polymer ?
#
loop_
_entity_poly.entity_id
_entity_poly.type
_entity_poly.pdbx_seq_one_letter_code
_entity_poly.pdbx_strand_id
1 'polypeptide(L)'
;MKRFLLLFLATVVTAWSASAQLSVSQLRTEHLTDPVGIGERRPLLSWEVSDASRRGVTQSAYEIRVKSGGRTVWRTGKVASAESAGVFYDGTPLTSDTRYTWQVRVWDDRGKASAWSRPAFWRTGLFDVGEWQARWIEPAVSDDLAAMFRRTFRVTKPVAEATVYVTAHGIYEASVNGHRVSDDLLTPGWTAYKKRLQYQAYDITPLVVRGDNAIGVTVAKGWWLSKLPWSREFNYGDKYGLLAQIVLRYKDGTKEVIATDDTWRASTGEVSYGNLYDGETIDLNRRQKGWDTPSFDDASWASVQVADTSLDNLTASVSPAVRVIETFKPVKIFTTPSGARVIDFGQNISGRERVRLRGQRGDTVRIYHSEILEKGEFFPRNLRKAKALSTYILSGEGEEWLAPRFAFYGFRYIKVEGIDGELNPEDFVAEAISSATPENGTFVSSDSLINRLQSNIKWGMLDNFVDIPTDCPQRDERLGWTGDAQGFFR
;
A
#
# COMPACT_ATOMS: atom_id res chain seq x y z
N MET A 1 -75.57 9.90 -37.76
CA MET A 1 -74.60 11.03 -37.69
C MET A 1 -74.04 11.07 -36.30
N LYS A 2 -72.88 10.48 -36.07
CA LYS A 2 -72.09 10.54 -34.77
C LYS A 2 -70.79 11.29 -35.05
N ARG A 3 -70.62 12.45 -34.43
CA ARG A 3 -69.44 13.28 -34.51
C ARG A 3 -68.43 12.72 -33.52
N PHE A 4 -67.26 12.29 -33.98
CA PHE A 4 -66.05 11.95 -33.14
C PHE A 4 -65.28 13.25 -32.90
N LEU A 5 -65.14 13.59 -31.65
CA LEU A 5 -64.30 14.70 -31.20
C LEU A 5 -62.88 14.10 -30.85
N LEU A 6 -61.88 14.42 -31.65
CA LEU A 6 -60.49 14.07 -31.36
C LEU A 6 -59.90 15.15 -30.44
N LEU A 7 -59.59 14.76 -29.19
CA LEU A 7 -58.76 15.55 -28.26
C LEU A 7 -57.28 15.30 -28.56
N PHE A 8 -56.54 16.31 -29.03
CA PHE A 8 -55.10 16.33 -29.11
C PHE A 8 -54.54 16.69 -27.72
N LEU A 9 -53.94 15.72 -27.02
CA LEU A 9 -53.16 15.95 -25.80
C LEU A 9 -51.76 16.36 -26.20
N ALA A 10 -51.44 17.65 -26.12
CA ALA A 10 -50.07 18.16 -26.29
C ALA A 10 -49.28 17.90 -25.01
N THR A 11 -48.44 16.86 -24.99
CA THR A 11 -47.43 16.63 -23.93
C THR A 11 -46.28 17.63 -24.11
N VAL A 12 -46.26 18.65 -23.28
CA VAL A 12 -45.12 19.55 -23.15
C VAL A 12 -44.01 18.77 -22.42
N VAL A 13 -43.07 18.22 -23.18
CA VAL A 13 -41.80 17.69 -22.63
C VAL A 13 -40.94 18.90 -22.29
N THR A 14 -40.96 19.33 -21.03
CA THR A 14 -39.97 20.25 -20.50
C THR A 14 -38.63 19.50 -20.44
N ALA A 15 -37.79 19.65 -21.47
CA ALA A 15 -36.41 19.27 -21.45
C ALA A 15 -35.72 20.14 -20.38
N TRP A 16 -35.47 19.57 -19.22
CA TRP A 16 -34.53 20.15 -18.29
C TRP A 16 -33.16 20.10 -18.95
N SER A 17 -32.75 21.20 -19.54
CA SER A 17 -31.35 21.43 -19.92
C SER A 17 -30.57 21.44 -18.64
N ALA A 18 -29.93 20.31 -18.30
CA ALA A 18 -28.89 20.28 -17.33
C ALA A 18 -27.77 21.20 -17.86
N SER A 19 -27.79 22.47 -17.47
CA SER A 19 -26.72 23.40 -17.75
C SER A 19 -25.48 22.79 -17.12
N ALA A 20 -24.59 22.24 -17.95
CA ALA A 20 -23.29 21.81 -17.50
C ALA A 20 -22.66 22.97 -16.74
N GLN A 21 -22.31 22.72 -15.49
CA GLN A 21 -21.85 23.72 -14.56
C GLN A 21 -20.42 23.32 -14.16
N LEU A 22 -19.59 24.32 -13.89
CA LEU A 22 -18.29 24.12 -13.28
C LEU A 22 -18.42 23.13 -12.12
N SER A 23 -17.63 22.09 -12.16
CA SER A 23 -17.63 21.02 -11.16
C SER A 23 -16.26 20.88 -10.51
N VAL A 24 -16.26 20.41 -9.28
CA VAL A 24 -15.05 20.18 -8.47
C VAL A 24 -14.95 18.72 -8.13
N SER A 25 -13.79 18.13 -8.40
CA SER A 25 -13.47 16.71 -8.20
C SER A 25 -12.05 16.53 -7.67
N GLN A 26 -11.64 15.27 -7.45
CA GLN A 26 -10.27 14.88 -7.06
C GLN A 26 -9.74 15.70 -5.88
N LEU A 27 -10.54 15.82 -4.82
CA LEU A 27 -10.09 16.47 -3.59
C LEU A 27 -8.97 15.64 -2.97
N ARG A 28 -7.83 16.29 -2.69
CA ARG A 28 -6.66 15.64 -2.07
C ARG A 28 -6.17 16.44 -0.87
N THR A 29 -5.72 15.70 0.13
CA THR A 29 -5.02 16.23 1.31
C THR A 29 -3.63 15.62 1.33
N GLU A 30 -2.57 16.44 1.38
CA GLU A 30 -1.17 15.98 1.22
C GLU A 30 -0.98 15.12 -0.04
N HIS A 31 -1.57 15.53 -1.17
CA HIS A 31 -1.60 14.83 -2.45
C HIS A 31 -2.30 13.46 -2.44
N LEU A 32 -2.86 13.03 -1.31
CA LEU A 32 -3.52 11.73 -1.12
C LEU A 32 -5.04 11.89 -1.10
N THR A 33 -5.75 10.84 -1.54
CA THR A 33 -7.22 10.75 -1.47
C THR A 33 -7.61 10.14 -0.12
N ASP A 34 -8.41 10.89 0.65
CA ASP A 34 -8.95 10.45 1.94
C ASP A 34 -7.92 9.80 2.89
N PRO A 35 -6.73 10.43 3.12
CA PRO A 35 -5.66 9.79 3.86
C PRO A 35 -5.98 9.58 5.34
N VAL A 36 -5.43 8.50 5.89
CA VAL A 36 -5.46 8.18 7.31
C VAL A 36 -4.03 8.27 7.86
N GLY A 37 -3.86 9.00 8.96
CA GLY A 37 -2.59 9.08 9.68
C GLY A 37 -1.65 10.19 9.22
N ILE A 38 -2.16 11.28 8.61
CA ILE A 38 -1.27 12.38 8.21
C ILE A 38 -0.65 13.09 9.43
N GLY A 39 0.66 13.35 9.34
CA GLY A 39 1.43 14.01 10.41
C GLY A 39 1.45 15.55 10.33
N GLU A 40 0.95 16.13 9.24
CA GLU A 40 0.99 17.55 9.01
C GLU A 40 -0.05 18.31 9.83
N ARG A 41 0.41 19.30 10.63
CA ARG A 41 -0.46 20.16 11.45
C ARG A 41 -1.18 21.24 10.62
N ARG A 42 -0.70 21.49 9.40
CA ARG A 42 -1.29 22.40 8.40
C ARG A 42 -1.31 21.73 7.05
N PRO A 43 -2.18 20.72 6.85
CA PRO A 43 -2.17 19.93 5.62
C PRO A 43 -2.50 20.76 4.39
N LEU A 44 -1.90 20.35 3.27
CA LEU A 44 -2.07 20.93 1.97
C LEU A 44 -3.31 20.36 1.30
N LEU A 45 -4.18 21.24 0.80
CA LEU A 45 -5.40 20.89 0.10
C LEU A 45 -5.29 21.18 -1.39
N SER A 46 -5.85 20.31 -2.21
CA SER A 46 -5.94 20.51 -3.65
C SER A 46 -7.20 19.88 -4.23
N TRP A 47 -7.63 20.37 -5.41
CA TRP A 47 -8.79 19.87 -6.13
C TRP A 47 -8.64 20.13 -7.63
N GLU A 48 -9.43 19.42 -8.42
CA GLU A 48 -9.52 19.61 -9.86
C GLU A 48 -10.83 20.30 -10.22
N VAL A 49 -10.77 21.17 -11.26
CA VAL A 49 -11.91 21.91 -11.76
C VAL A 49 -12.18 21.48 -13.20
N SER A 50 -13.41 21.17 -13.52
CA SER A 50 -13.85 20.82 -14.87
C SER A 50 -15.16 21.48 -15.27
N ASP A 51 -15.34 21.79 -16.56
CA ASP A 51 -16.58 22.25 -17.15
C ASP A 51 -16.84 21.45 -18.43
N ALA A 52 -17.93 20.68 -18.44
CA ALA A 52 -18.29 19.84 -19.58
C ALA A 52 -18.82 20.62 -20.79
N SER A 53 -19.19 21.89 -20.61
CA SER A 53 -19.84 22.71 -21.62
C SER A 53 -18.96 23.75 -22.28
N ARG A 54 -17.86 24.15 -21.61
CA ARG A 54 -17.00 25.25 -22.06
C ARG A 54 -15.51 24.85 -22.00
N ARG A 55 -14.74 25.30 -22.99
CA ARG A 55 -13.29 25.25 -22.93
C ARG A 55 -12.71 26.57 -22.39
N GLY A 56 -11.52 26.48 -21.79
CA GLY A 56 -10.78 27.65 -21.29
C GLY A 56 -11.45 28.31 -20.07
N VAL A 57 -12.30 27.60 -19.35
CA VAL A 57 -12.88 28.09 -18.09
C VAL A 57 -11.80 28.07 -17.01
N THR A 58 -11.67 29.19 -16.31
CA THR A 58 -10.73 29.35 -15.22
C THR A 58 -11.48 29.59 -13.90
N GLN A 59 -10.86 29.14 -12.80
CA GLN A 59 -11.31 29.48 -11.47
C GLN A 59 -10.96 30.95 -11.16
N SER A 60 -11.90 31.72 -10.65
CA SER A 60 -11.66 33.10 -10.18
C SER A 60 -11.68 33.22 -8.65
N ALA A 61 -12.32 32.27 -7.96
CA ALA A 61 -12.38 32.24 -6.51
C ALA A 61 -12.69 30.82 -6.00
N TYR A 62 -12.39 30.57 -4.73
CA TYR A 62 -12.80 29.34 -4.04
C TYR A 62 -13.37 29.66 -2.64
N GLU A 63 -14.05 28.70 -2.07
CA GLU A 63 -14.44 28.68 -0.66
C GLU A 63 -14.32 27.26 -0.12
N ILE A 64 -13.58 27.09 0.98
CA ILE A 64 -13.40 25.82 1.67
C ILE A 64 -14.18 25.82 2.98
N ARG A 65 -14.71 24.66 3.35
CA ARG A 65 -15.24 24.40 4.69
C ARG A 65 -14.73 23.07 5.21
N VAL A 66 -14.30 23.07 6.47
CA VAL A 66 -13.80 21.88 7.18
C VAL A 66 -14.62 21.66 8.43
N LYS A 67 -14.95 20.41 8.71
CA LYS A 67 -15.72 20.00 9.89
C LYS A 67 -15.00 18.87 10.63
N SER A 68 -15.15 18.85 11.95
CA SER A 68 -14.80 17.74 12.81
C SER A 68 -15.91 17.49 13.83
N GLY A 69 -16.32 16.24 14.03
CA GLY A 69 -17.43 15.89 14.92
C GLY A 69 -18.73 16.63 14.58
N GLY A 70 -18.99 16.91 13.29
CA GLY A 70 -20.15 17.66 12.83
C GLY A 70 -20.04 19.19 12.96
N ARG A 71 -19.06 19.72 13.69
CA ARG A 71 -18.86 21.15 13.89
C ARG A 71 -17.91 21.72 12.82
N THR A 72 -18.17 22.94 12.35
CA THR A 72 -17.25 23.65 11.45
C THR A 72 -16.07 24.15 12.25
N VAL A 73 -14.85 23.71 11.86
CA VAL A 73 -13.58 24.08 12.46
C VAL A 73 -12.80 25.08 11.59
N TRP A 74 -13.17 25.18 10.32
CA TRP A 74 -12.60 26.16 9.40
C TRP A 74 -13.58 26.51 8.27
N ARG A 75 -13.59 27.77 7.87
CA ARG A 75 -14.27 28.26 6.69
C ARG A 75 -13.54 29.49 6.16
N THR A 76 -13.11 29.44 4.92
CA THR A 76 -12.34 30.54 4.32
C THR A 76 -13.21 31.75 3.96
N GLY A 77 -14.53 31.58 3.80
CA GLY A 77 -15.32 32.50 2.99
C GLY A 77 -14.90 32.44 1.52
N LYS A 78 -15.38 33.36 0.70
CA LYS A 78 -14.99 33.48 -0.72
C LYS A 78 -13.60 34.13 -0.81
N VAL A 79 -12.61 33.38 -1.28
CA VAL A 79 -11.24 33.84 -1.53
C VAL A 79 -11.06 34.06 -3.03
N ALA A 80 -10.69 35.26 -3.44
CA ALA A 80 -10.38 35.59 -4.84
C ALA A 80 -9.01 35.01 -5.21
N SER A 81 -8.99 33.86 -5.87
CA SER A 81 -7.78 33.16 -6.31
C SER A 81 -8.08 32.12 -7.38
N ALA A 82 -7.19 31.96 -8.34
CA ALA A 82 -7.20 30.91 -9.34
C ALA A 82 -6.53 29.60 -8.87
N GLU A 83 -5.92 29.60 -7.69
CA GLU A 83 -5.22 28.44 -7.15
C GLU A 83 -6.21 27.33 -6.78
N SER A 84 -5.92 26.11 -7.22
CA SER A 84 -6.66 24.89 -6.91
C SER A 84 -5.75 23.82 -6.31
N ALA A 85 -4.49 24.16 -6.07
CA ALA A 85 -3.50 23.33 -5.41
C ALA A 85 -2.65 24.20 -4.47
N GLY A 86 -2.03 23.59 -3.46
CA GLY A 86 -1.15 24.33 -2.56
C GLY A 86 -1.88 25.18 -1.51
N VAL A 87 -3.15 24.93 -1.25
CA VAL A 87 -3.91 25.69 -0.25
C VAL A 87 -3.75 25.04 1.11
N PHE A 88 -3.04 25.72 2.02
CA PHE A 88 -2.85 25.21 3.38
C PHE A 88 -4.10 25.37 4.23
N TYR A 89 -4.37 24.35 5.04
CA TYR A 89 -5.34 24.46 6.11
C TYR A 89 -4.88 25.53 7.12
N ASP A 90 -5.77 26.46 7.44
CA ASP A 90 -5.50 27.58 8.34
C ASP A 90 -6.67 27.81 9.31
N GLY A 91 -7.25 26.70 9.80
CA GLY A 91 -8.32 26.71 10.78
C GLY A 91 -7.83 26.56 12.22
N THR A 92 -8.72 26.07 13.07
CA THR A 92 -8.33 25.75 14.45
C THR A 92 -7.24 24.68 14.47
N PRO A 93 -6.28 24.71 15.42
CA PRO A 93 -5.23 23.69 15.52
C PRO A 93 -5.80 22.28 15.45
N LEU A 94 -5.20 21.43 14.62
CA LEU A 94 -5.59 20.04 14.48
C LEU A 94 -5.20 19.25 15.73
N THR A 95 -6.02 18.28 16.08
CA THR A 95 -5.76 17.30 17.15
C THR A 95 -5.41 15.94 16.56
N SER A 96 -4.58 15.18 17.26
CA SER A 96 -4.17 13.84 16.85
C SER A 96 -5.35 12.87 16.77
N ASP A 97 -5.21 11.83 15.95
CA ASP A 97 -6.19 10.74 15.78
C ASP A 97 -7.61 11.26 15.54
N THR A 98 -7.76 12.32 14.76
CA THR A 98 -9.04 12.99 14.57
C THR A 98 -9.40 13.05 13.08
N ARG A 99 -10.66 12.71 12.79
CA ARG A 99 -11.21 12.80 11.44
C ARG A 99 -11.74 14.19 11.16
N TYR A 100 -11.30 14.76 10.03
CA TYR A 100 -11.76 16.01 9.45
C TYR A 100 -12.40 15.74 8.11
N THR A 101 -13.57 16.32 7.85
CA THR A 101 -14.26 16.26 6.55
C THR A 101 -14.26 17.64 5.92
N TRP A 102 -14.04 17.72 4.63
CA TRP A 102 -13.95 18.98 3.95
C TRP A 102 -14.62 18.98 2.58
N GLN A 103 -14.96 20.16 2.13
CA GLN A 103 -15.57 20.42 0.84
C GLN A 103 -15.08 21.76 0.32
N VAL A 104 -15.06 21.92 -0.99
CA VAL A 104 -14.75 23.16 -1.66
C VAL A 104 -15.82 23.47 -2.71
N ARG A 105 -16.10 24.75 -2.92
CA ARG A 105 -16.80 25.26 -4.09
C ARG A 105 -15.99 26.35 -4.75
N VAL A 106 -16.15 26.53 -6.04
CA VAL A 106 -15.38 27.48 -6.84
C VAL A 106 -16.28 28.43 -7.62
N TRP A 107 -15.74 29.57 -8.04
CA TRP A 107 -16.39 30.47 -8.97
C TRP A 107 -15.62 30.48 -10.29
N ASP A 108 -16.33 30.52 -11.41
CA ASP A 108 -15.72 30.63 -12.72
C ASP A 108 -15.28 32.08 -13.04
N ASP A 109 -14.69 32.26 -14.24
CA ASP A 109 -14.26 33.54 -14.82
C ASP A 109 -15.40 34.56 -14.99
N ARG A 110 -16.66 34.12 -14.91
CA ARG A 110 -17.86 34.95 -14.98
C ARG A 110 -18.52 35.20 -13.61
N GLY A 111 -17.88 34.74 -12.55
CA GLY A 111 -18.33 34.88 -11.17
C GLY A 111 -19.48 33.94 -10.77
N LYS A 112 -19.82 32.93 -11.59
CA LYS A 112 -20.83 31.92 -11.28
C LYS A 112 -20.24 30.84 -10.35
N ALA A 113 -20.93 30.55 -9.22
CA ALA A 113 -20.52 29.57 -8.27
C ALA A 113 -20.86 28.13 -8.73
N SER A 114 -19.96 27.18 -8.49
CA SER A 114 -20.25 25.75 -8.55
C SER A 114 -21.14 25.30 -7.38
N ALA A 115 -21.67 24.08 -7.46
CA ALA A 115 -22.11 23.37 -6.27
C ALA A 115 -20.91 23.08 -5.34
N TRP A 116 -21.18 22.78 -4.06
CA TRP A 116 -20.16 22.21 -3.18
C TRP A 116 -19.73 20.84 -3.72
N SER A 117 -18.42 20.55 -3.64
CA SER A 117 -17.88 19.24 -3.96
C SER A 117 -18.52 18.12 -3.13
N ARG A 118 -18.34 16.87 -3.54
CA ARG A 118 -18.53 15.75 -2.62
C ARG A 118 -17.60 15.94 -1.42
N PRO A 119 -18.00 15.49 -0.22
CA PRO A 119 -17.10 15.51 0.93
C PRO A 119 -15.89 14.61 0.71
N ALA A 120 -14.72 15.11 1.04
CA ALA A 120 -13.50 14.37 1.26
C ALA A 120 -13.14 14.41 2.74
N PHE A 121 -12.19 13.60 3.17
CA PHE A 121 -11.72 13.62 4.55
C PHE A 121 -10.21 13.43 4.66
N TRP A 122 -9.69 13.71 5.82
CA TRP A 122 -8.43 13.17 6.31
C TRP A 122 -8.57 12.78 7.78
N ARG A 123 -7.73 11.88 8.23
CA ARG A 123 -7.50 11.61 9.65
C ARG A 123 -6.06 11.98 9.98
N THR A 124 -5.87 12.71 11.04
CA THR A 124 -4.53 13.01 11.58
C THR A 124 -3.90 11.76 12.20
N GLY A 125 -2.58 11.67 12.11
CA GLY A 125 -1.76 10.74 12.86
C GLY A 125 -1.60 11.15 14.33
N LEU A 126 -0.61 10.57 14.98
CA LEU A 126 -0.17 10.97 16.31
C LEU A 126 0.90 12.05 16.15
N PHE A 127 0.64 13.25 16.68
CA PHE A 127 1.53 14.38 16.49
C PHE A 127 2.71 14.40 17.46
N ASP A 128 2.53 13.81 18.62
CA ASP A 128 3.50 13.87 19.70
C ASP A 128 3.85 12.46 20.20
N VAL A 129 5.11 12.24 20.52
CA VAL A 129 5.62 10.95 21.01
C VAL A 129 4.89 10.49 22.29
N GLY A 130 4.51 11.45 23.16
CA GLY A 130 3.76 11.15 24.39
C GLY A 130 2.36 10.57 24.18
N GLU A 131 1.84 10.53 22.95
CA GLU A 131 0.54 9.94 22.62
C GLU A 131 0.65 8.42 22.34
N TRP A 132 1.88 7.91 22.20
CA TRP A 132 2.15 6.50 22.12
C TRP A 132 2.12 5.87 23.52
N GLN A 133 1.20 4.91 23.71
CA GLN A 133 1.18 4.02 24.88
C GLN A 133 1.92 2.72 24.58
N ALA A 134 2.20 2.45 23.31
CA ALA A 134 2.93 1.30 22.84
C ALA A 134 4.40 1.36 23.25
N ARG A 135 4.97 0.20 23.55
CA ARG A 135 6.39 -0.01 23.78
C ARG A 135 6.93 -0.93 22.69
N TRP A 136 8.19 -0.73 22.29
CA TRP A 136 8.85 -1.66 21.40
C TRP A 136 8.88 -3.06 22.03
N ILE A 137 8.47 -4.05 21.24
CA ILE A 137 8.56 -5.47 21.61
C ILE A 137 9.44 -6.21 20.62
N GLU A 138 10.28 -7.11 21.14
CA GLU A 138 11.21 -7.95 20.38
C GLU A 138 10.85 -9.42 20.59
N PRO A 139 10.96 -10.29 19.56
CA PRO A 139 10.68 -11.70 19.67
C PRO A 139 11.92 -12.46 20.18
N ALA A 140 11.70 -13.58 20.82
CA ALA A 140 12.75 -14.55 21.13
C ALA A 140 12.87 -15.59 19.99
N VAL A 141 13.17 -15.16 18.77
CA VAL A 141 13.24 -15.99 17.55
C VAL A 141 14.54 -15.75 16.79
N SER A 142 14.90 -16.70 15.90
CA SER A 142 16.08 -16.57 15.04
C SER A 142 15.91 -15.47 14.00
N ASP A 143 16.99 -14.75 13.68
CA ASP A 143 17.02 -13.63 12.73
C ASP A 143 16.76 -14.06 11.27
N ASP A 144 16.87 -15.35 10.94
CA ASP A 144 16.58 -15.86 9.59
C ASP A 144 15.11 -16.11 9.33
N LEU A 145 14.29 -16.24 10.38
CA LEU A 145 12.86 -16.48 10.30
C LEU A 145 12.08 -15.19 10.47
N ALA A 146 11.03 -15.02 9.71
CA ALA A 146 10.08 -13.93 9.97
C ALA A 146 9.40 -14.14 11.33
N ALA A 147 9.33 -13.06 12.12
CA ALA A 147 8.70 -13.07 13.41
C ALA A 147 7.20 -12.83 13.30
N MET A 148 6.42 -13.62 13.99
CA MET A 148 4.97 -13.44 14.13
C MET A 148 4.67 -12.96 15.54
N PHE A 149 3.94 -11.84 15.64
CA PHE A 149 3.48 -11.27 16.90
C PHE A 149 1.97 -11.32 16.94
N ARG A 150 1.42 -11.60 18.10
CA ARG A 150 -0.03 -11.63 18.25
C ARG A 150 -0.47 -11.19 19.65
N ARG A 151 -1.71 -10.65 19.71
CA ARG A 151 -2.44 -10.36 20.95
C ARG A 151 -3.93 -10.49 20.72
N THR A 152 -4.64 -11.07 21.68
CA THR A 152 -6.11 -10.99 21.77
C THR A 152 -6.54 -9.79 22.60
N PHE A 153 -7.71 -9.22 22.28
CA PHE A 153 -8.32 -8.13 23.03
C PHE A 153 -9.85 -8.21 22.95
N ARG A 154 -10.52 -7.66 23.95
CA ARG A 154 -11.97 -7.75 24.06
C ARG A 154 -12.64 -6.39 23.95
N VAL A 155 -13.59 -6.28 23.01
CA VAL A 155 -14.40 -5.08 22.79
C VAL A 155 -15.76 -5.25 23.44
N THR A 156 -16.08 -4.43 24.43
CA THR A 156 -17.30 -4.56 25.24
C THR A 156 -18.41 -3.59 24.81
N LYS A 157 -18.07 -2.48 24.17
CA LYS A 157 -18.98 -1.41 23.77
C LYS A 157 -19.08 -1.29 22.24
N PRO A 158 -20.15 -0.69 21.70
CA PRO A 158 -20.23 -0.39 20.28
C PRO A 158 -19.14 0.58 19.83
N VAL A 159 -18.30 0.15 18.89
CA VAL A 159 -17.22 0.95 18.30
C VAL A 159 -17.82 1.94 17.31
N ALA A 160 -17.36 3.19 17.35
CA ALA A 160 -17.62 4.23 16.37
C ALA A 160 -16.51 4.25 15.33
N GLU A 161 -15.25 4.19 15.77
CA GLU A 161 -14.05 4.21 14.93
C GLU A 161 -12.94 3.38 15.60
N ALA A 162 -12.15 2.67 14.81
CA ALA A 162 -10.95 1.97 15.25
C ALA A 162 -9.80 2.25 14.29
N THR A 163 -8.67 2.71 14.82
CA THR A 163 -7.47 2.99 14.04
C THR A 163 -6.30 2.21 14.62
N VAL A 164 -5.54 1.51 13.79
CA VAL A 164 -4.25 0.94 14.21
C VAL A 164 -3.11 1.82 13.69
N TYR A 165 -2.20 2.15 14.58
CA TYR A 165 -0.90 2.78 14.32
C TYR A 165 0.17 1.72 14.47
N VAL A 166 1.01 1.53 13.45
CA VAL A 166 1.96 0.41 13.43
C VAL A 166 3.23 0.77 12.69
N THR A 167 4.35 0.29 13.20
CA THR A 167 5.67 0.30 12.54
C THR A 167 6.51 -0.87 13.04
N ALA A 168 7.62 -1.15 12.37
CA ALA A 168 8.51 -2.25 12.73
C ALA A 168 9.99 -1.93 12.49
N HIS A 169 10.84 -2.58 13.21
CA HIS A 169 12.24 -2.82 12.85
C HIS A 169 12.28 -4.05 11.93
N GLY A 170 12.14 -3.81 10.65
CA GLY A 170 11.90 -4.77 9.57
C GLY A 170 10.84 -4.25 8.60
N ILE A 171 10.28 -5.13 7.78
CA ILE A 171 9.07 -4.87 7.00
C ILE A 171 7.96 -5.78 7.53
N TYR A 172 6.72 -5.27 7.56
CA TYR A 172 5.62 -5.97 8.23
C TYR A 172 4.37 -6.10 7.37
N GLU A 173 3.57 -7.10 7.73
CA GLU A 173 2.14 -7.19 7.38
C GLU A 173 1.33 -7.37 8.65
N ALA A 174 0.22 -6.63 8.77
CA ALA A 174 -0.67 -6.68 9.91
C ALA A 174 -2.08 -7.18 9.52
N SER A 175 -2.71 -7.91 10.42
CA SER A 175 -4.08 -8.42 10.27
C SER A 175 -4.86 -8.23 11.56
N VAL A 176 -6.19 -8.13 11.44
CA VAL A 176 -7.13 -8.13 12.53
C VAL A 176 -8.22 -9.15 12.20
N ASN A 177 -8.44 -10.09 13.11
CA ASN A 177 -9.44 -11.16 12.97
C ASN A 177 -9.30 -11.97 11.66
N GLY A 178 -8.07 -12.25 11.23
CA GLY A 178 -7.78 -13.01 10.02
C GLY A 178 -7.82 -12.19 8.71
N HIS A 179 -8.03 -10.87 8.79
CA HIS A 179 -8.12 -9.99 7.63
C HIS A 179 -6.97 -8.99 7.64
N ARG A 180 -6.25 -8.85 6.52
CA ARG A 180 -5.20 -7.84 6.37
C ARG A 180 -5.78 -6.44 6.58
N VAL A 181 -5.02 -5.57 7.27
CA VAL A 181 -5.45 -4.19 7.54
C VAL A 181 -5.30 -3.28 6.32
N SER A 182 -4.48 -3.67 5.35
CA SER A 182 -4.22 -2.91 4.11
C SER A 182 -3.64 -3.82 3.03
N ASP A 183 -3.73 -3.37 1.77
CA ASP A 183 -3.02 -3.94 0.61
C ASP A 183 -1.62 -3.35 0.43
N ASP A 184 -1.16 -2.51 1.33
CA ASP A 184 0.18 -1.94 1.30
C ASP A 184 1.24 -3.03 1.44
N LEU A 185 2.32 -2.89 0.67
CA LEU A 185 3.46 -3.80 0.63
C LEU A 185 4.70 -3.09 1.17
N LEU A 186 5.66 -3.87 1.69
CA LEU A 186 6.96 -3.41 2.13
C LEU A 186 6.94 -2.31 3.22
N THR A 187 5.84 -2.18 3.96
CA THR A 187 5.72 -1.24 5.07
C THR A 187 6.67 -1.62 6.23
N PRO A 188 7.25 -0.64 6.95
CA PRO A 188 6.95 0.78 6.97
C PRO A 188 7.65 1.61 5.88
N GLY A 189 8.35 1.00 4.95
CA GLY A 189 9.15 1.64 3.92
C GLY A 189 10.59 1.89 4.36
N TRP A 190 11.41 2.45 3.46
CA TRP A 190 12.82 2.70 3.71
C TRP A 190 13.11 4.20 3.89
N THR A 191 13.60 4.54 5.05
CA THR A 191 14.08 5.89 5.39
C THR A 191 15.45 5.80 6.06
N ALA A 192 16.06 6.92 6.39
CA ALA A 192 17.23 6.95 7.26
C ALA A 192 16.82 6.62 8.69
N TYR A 193 16.55 5.37 8.99
CA TYR A 193 15.91 4.87 10.21
C TYR A 193 16.46 5.46 11.53
N LYS A 194 17.77 5.74 11.59
CA LYS A 194 18.37 6.40 12.77
C LYS A 194 17.87 7.84 13.01
N LYS A 195 17.27 8.46 11.98
CA LYS A 195 16.75 9.85 12.04
C LYS A 195 15.25 9.89 11.87
N ARG A 196 14.68 8.95 11.12
CA ARG A 196 13.26 8.92 10.77
C ARG A 196 12.82 7.47 10.54
N LEU A 197 11.84 7.04 11.29
CA LEU A 197 11.14 5.77 11.10
C LEU A 197 9.66 6.07 10.90
N GLN A 198 9.13 5.71 9.74
CA GLN A 198 7.73 5.93 9.43
C GLN A 198 6.84 4.95 10.20
N TYR A 199 5.69 5.41 10.65
CA TYR A 199 4.58 4.56 11.05
C TYR A 199 3.41 4.75 10.09
N GLN A 200 2.61 3.71 9.88
CA GLN A 200 1.36 3.75 9.14
C GLN A 200 0.18 3.82 10.11
N ALA A 201 -0.92 4.37 9.63
CA ALA A 201 -2.20 4.34 10.32
C ALA A 201 -3.28 3.79 9.39
N TYR A 202 -4.07 2.83 9.88
CA TYR A 202 -5.12 2.18 9.10
C TYR A 202 -6.46 2.22 9.84
N ASP A 203 -7.52 2.51 9.11
CA ASP A 203 -8.88 2.38 9.60
C ASP A 203 -9.28 0.89 9.63
N ILE A 204 -9.33 0.33 10.82
CA ILE A 204 -9.72 -1.06 11.07
C ILE A 204 -11.14 -1.19 11.62
N THR A 205 -11.92 -0.13 11.57
CA THR A 205 -13.32 -0.14 12.05
C THR A 205 -14.15 -1.28 11.48
N PRO A 206 -14.07 -1.61 10.17
CA PRO A 206 -14.82 -2.73 9.61
C PRO A 206 -14.33 -4.11 10.04
N LEU A 207 -13.13 -4.22 10.59
CA LEU A 207 -12.51 -5.48 10.99
C LEU A 207 -12.75 -5.81 12.48
N VAL A 208 -13.05 -4.81 13.31
CA VAL A 208 -13.25 -4.97 14.75
C VAL A 208 -14.69 -5.35 15.04
N VAL A 209 -14.86 -6.40 15.84
CA VAL A 209 -16.18 -6.87 16.25
C VAL A 209 -16.40 -6.72 17.77
N ARG A 210 -17.66 -6.68 18.19
CA ARG A 210 -17.96 -6.76 19.62
C ARG A 210 -17.66 -8.17 20.13
N GLY A 211 -16.96 -8.28 21.25
CA GLY A 211 -16.46 -9.54 21.81
C GLY A 211 -14.96 -9.67 21.62
N ASP A 212 -14.49 -10.88 21.43
CA ASP A 212 -13.07 -11.18 21.33
C ASP A 212 -12.57 -10.89 19.92
N ASN A 213 -11.40 -10.28 19.85
CA ASN A 213 -10.67 -9.90 18.65
C ASN A 213 -9.21 -10.34 18.78
N ALA A 214 -8.51 -10.43 17.66
CA ALA A 214 -7.07 -10.65 17.64
C ALA A 214 -6.41 -9.70 16.63
N ILE A 215 -5.22 -9.21 16.99
CA ILE A 215 -4.29 -8.59 16.07
C ILE A 215 -3.10 -9.51 15.89
N GLY A 216 -2.68 -9.70 14.63
CA GLY A 216 -1.51 -10.43 14.26
C GLY A 216 -0.60 -9.58 13.36
N VAL A 217 0.72 -9.64 13.57
CA VAL A 217 1.70 -8.93 12.75
C VAL A 217 2.86 -9.85 12.44
N THR A 218 3.16 -10.04 11.14
CA THR A 218 4.39 -10.72 10.71
C THR A 218 5.42 -9.65 10.37
N VAL A 219 6.66 -9.80 10.86
CA VAL A 219 7.78 -8.90 10.59
C VAL A 219 8.93 -9.71 9.98
N ALA A 220 9.42 -9.29 8.82
CA ALA A 220 10.56 -9.86 8.11
C ALA A 220 11.71 -8.85 8.00
N LYS A 221 12.89 -9.30 7.55
CA LYS A 221 14.14 -8.51 7.59
C LYS A 221 14.03 -7.14 6.93
N GLY A 222 13.46 -7.06 5.73
CA GLY A 222 13.38 -5.80 4.97
C GLY A 222 14.74 -5.10 4.86
N TRP A 223 14.73 -3.77 4.79
CA TRP A 223 15.95 -2.96 4.77
C TRP A 223 16.62 -2.84 6.14
N TRP A 224 15.91 -3.15 7.23
CA TRP A 224 16.43 -3.01 8.58
C TRP A 224 17.52 -4.04 8.91
N LEU A 225 17.26 -5.31 8.63
CA LEU A 225 18.12 -6.45 8.98
C LEU A 225 18.87 -7.03 7.79
N SER A 226 18.43 -6.76 6.54
CA SER A 226 19.11 -7.29 5.36
C SER A 226 20.46 -6.62 5.13
N LYS A 227 21.36 -7.36 4.50
CA LYS A 227 22.55 -6.79 3.92
C LYS A 227 22.19 -5.80 2.83
N LEU A 228 22.65 -4.58 2.95
CA LEU A 228 22.53 -3.58 1.89
C LEU A 228 23.79 -3.60 1.01
N PRO A 229 23.72 -3.20 -0.28
CA PRO A 229 24.87 -3.09 -1.15
C PRO A 229 25.97 -2.21 -0.53
N TRP A 230 27.22 -2.63 -0.68
CA TRP A 230 28.40 -1.95 -0.13
C TRP A 230 28.37 -1.75 1.39
N SER A 231 27.43 -2.34 2.11
CA SER A 231 27.36 -2.30 3.57
C SER A 231 27.49 -3.70 4.17
N ARG A 232 27.62 -3.75 5.49
CA ARG A 232 27.55 -4.99 6.26
C ARG A 232 26.07 -5.39 6.46
N GLU A 233 25.84 -6.64 6.84
CA GLU A 233 24.54 -7.05 7.40
C GLU A 233 24.25 -6.24 8.67
N PHE A 234 22.96 -6.15 9.02
CA PHE A 234 22.51 -5.43 10.21
C PHE A 234 22.90 -3.95 10.22
N ASN A 235 22.77 -3.28 9.09
CA ASN A 235 23.18 -1.88 8.92
C ASN A 235 22.47 -0.90 9.87
N TYR A 236 21.22 -1.20 10.21
CA TYR A 236 20.40 -0.36 11.11
C TYR A 236 20.18 -0.99 12.48
N GLY A 237 20.09 -2.30 12.57
CA GLY A 237 19.90 -3.07 13.80
C GLY A 237 20.05 -4.56 13.56
N ASP A 238 20.07 -5.33 14.63
CA ASP A 238 20.33 -6.78 14.65
C ASP A 238 19.13 -7.60 15.14
N LYS A 239 18.01 -6.93 15.47
CA LYS A 239 16.79 -7.56 15.97
C LYS A 239 15.55 -7.02 15.27
N TYR A 240 14.53 -7.86 15.16
CA TYR A 240 13.19 -7.45 14.85
C TYR A 240 12.59 -6.63 15.98
N GLY A 241 11.75 -5.67 15.65
CA GLY A 241 10.94 -4.96 16.61
C GLY A 241 9.56 -4.67 16.06
N LEU A 242 8.56 -4.68 16.92
CA LEU A 242 7.20 -4.24 16.60
C LEU A 242 6.79 -3.14 17.57
N LEU A 243 6.22 -2.07 17.03
CA LEU A 243 5.54 -1.04 17.78
C LEU A 243 4.16 -0.84 17.17
N ALA A 244 3.11 -1.10 17.94
CA ALA A 244 1.74 -0.96 17.45
C ALA A 244 0.78 -0.56 18.57
N GLN A 245 -0.21 0.27 18.22
CA GLN A 245 -1.36 0.52 19.10
C GLN A 245 -2.65 0.66 18.30
N ILE A 246 -3.72 0.05 18.82
CA ILE A 246 -5.08 0.23 18.33
C ILE A 246 -5.75 1.29 19.20
N VAL A 247 -6.36 2.26 18.59
CA VAL A 247 -7.20 3.25 19.26
C VAL A 247 -8.65 2.95 18.93
N LEU A 248 -9.42 2.54 19.92
CA LEU A 248 -10.86 2.32 19.83
C LEU A 248 -11.58 3.56 20.35
N ARG A 249 -12.48 4.12 19.54
CA ARG A 249 -13.42 5.18 19.93
C ARG A 249 -14.81 4.59 19.96
N TYR A 250 -15.42 4.62 21.11
CA TYR A 250 -16.77 4.07 21.30
C TYR A 250 -17.86 5.10 20.99
N LYS A 251 -19.06 4.61 20.68
CA LYS A 251 -20.21 5.50 20.39
C LYS A 251 -20.64 6.36 21.58
N ASP A 252 -20.26 5.98 22.79
CA ASP A 252 -20.48 6.79 24.02
C ASP A 252 -19.45 7.90 24.23
N GLY A 253 -18.49 8.06 23.27
CA GLY A 253 -17.43 9.05 23.32
C GLY A 253 -16.19 8.63 24.11
N THR A 254 -16.20 7.46 24.76
CA THR A 254 -15.01 6.95 25.48
C THR A 254 -13.98 6.40 24.52
N LYS A 255 -12.71 6.36 24.94
CA LYS A 255 -11.55 5.87 24.19
C LYS A 255 -10.86 4.75 24.96
N GLU A 256 -10.38 3.73 24.25
CA GLU A 256 -9.53 2.66 24.75
C GLU A 256 -8.34 2.48 23.83
N VAL A 257 -7.18 2.11 24.39
CA VAL A 257 -5.96 1.84 23.62
C VAL A 257 -5.45 0.44 23.93
N ILE A 258 -5.24 -0.35 22.90
CA ILE A 258 -4.57 -1.65 22.96
C ILE A 258 -3.19 -1.47 22.34
N ALA A 259 -2.13 -1.59 23.13
CA ALA A 259 -0.77 -1.26 22.72
C ALA A 259 0.17 -2.46 22.79
N THR A 260 1.30 -2.41 22.11
CA THR A 260 2.37 -3.39 22.31
C THR A 260 2.98 -3.26 23.69
N ASP A 261 3.03 -4.36 24.42
CA ASP A 261 3.54 -4.53 25.76
C ASP A 261 3.96 -5.99 26.01
N ASP A 262 4.28 -6.35 27.24
CA ASP A 262 4.69 -7.70 27.66
C ASP A 262 3.59 -8.76 27.62
N THR A 263 2.34 -8.38 27.36
CA THR A 263 1.21 -9.31 27.19
C THR A 263 1.14 -9.94 25.80
N TRP A 264 1.93 -9.43 24.84
CA TRP A 264 2.01 -9.99 23.51
C TRP A 264 2.78 -11.32 23.49
N ARG A 265 2.50 -12.13 22.48
CA ARG A 265 3.18 -13.39 22.22
C ARG A 265 3.88 -13.33 20.84
N ALA A 266 4.97 -14.09 20.72
CA ALA A 266 5.72 -14.21 19.48
C ALA A 266 6.01 -15.67 19.12
N SER A 267 6.04 -15.95 17.82
CA SER A 267 6.40 -17.23 17.24
C SER A 267 7.00 -17.03 15.84
N THR A 268 7.17 -18.13 15.11
CA THR A 268 7.54 -18.14 13.70
C THR A 268 6.50 -18.91 12.89
N GLY A 269 6.48 -18.70 11.58
CA GLY A 269 5.48 -19.34 10.72
C GLY A 269 6.05 -19.78 9.38
N GLU A 270 5.21 -19.73 8.36
CA GLU A 270 5.51 -20.23 7.02
C GLU A 270 6.64 -19.46 6.30
N VAL A 271 6.86 -18.18 6.59
CA VAL A 271 7.98 -17.43 6.02
C VAL A 271 9.25 -17.81 6.77
N SER A 272 9.93 -18.81 6.26
CA SER A 272 11.12 -19.40 6.89
C SER A 272 12.43 -18.73 6.46
N TYR A 273 12.40 -17.89 5.44
CA TYR A 273 13.46 -17.00 5.01
C TYR A 273 12.86 -15.82 4.25
N GLY A 274 13.32 -14.61 4.48
CA GLY A 274 12.89 -13.41 3.75
C GLY A 274 14.02 -12.39 3.65
N ASN A 275 14.43 -12.06 2.42
CA ASN A 275 15.46 -11.09 2.10
C ASN A 275 15.12 -10.38 0.79
N LEU A 276 15.24 -9.05 0.77
CA LEU A 276 14.87 -8.24 -0.39
C LEU A 276 15.62 -8.59 -1.68
N TYR A 277 16.86 -9.05 -1.59
CA TYR A 277 17.71 -9.36 -2.74
C TYR A 277 17.75 -10.85 -3.07
N ASP A 278 17.85 -11.68 -2.03
CA ASP A 278 17.94 -13.13 -2.20
C ASP A 278 16.57 -13.74 -2.49
N GLY A 279 15.52 -13.19 -1.92
CA GLY A 279 14.17 -13.66 -2.12
C GLY A 279 13.52 -14.24 -0.87
N GLU A 280 12.55 -15.11 -1.04
CA GLU A 280 11.72 -15.60 0.06
C GLU A 280 11.52 -17.12 0.01
N THR A 281 11.51 -17.76 1.15
CA THR A 281 11.11 -19.17 1.31
C THR A 281 9.84 -19.26 2.13
N ILE A 282 8.79 -19.81 1.54
CA ILE A 282 7.51 -20.10 2.19
C ILE A 282 7.41 -21.61 2.39
N ASP A 283 7.49 -22.05 3.65
CA ASP A 283 7.31 -23.45 4.04
C ASP A 283 5.91 -23.65 4.63
N LEU A 284 4.99 -24.20 3.84
CA LEU A 284 3.60 -24.40 4.24
C LEU A 284 3.44 -25.42 5.37
N ASN A 285 4.44 -26.26 5.64
CA ASN A 285 4.44 -27.18 6.77
C ASN A 285 4.60 -26.47 8.10
N ARG A 286 5.06 -25.20 8.09
CA ARG A 286 5.22 -24.36 9.27
C ARG A 286 4.03 -23.41 9.48
N ARG A 287 3.04 -23.45 8.59
CA ARG A 287 1.87 -22.56 8.66
C ARG A 287 1.04 -22.85 9.91
N GLN A 288 0.77 -21.83 10.66
CA GLN A 288 -0.12 -21.85 11.82
C GLN A 288 -1.48 -21.28 11.42
N LYS A 289 -2.40 -22.14 10.96
CA LYS A 289 -3.70 -21.70 10.43
C LYS A 289 -4.52 -20.95 11.47
N GLY A 290 -5.04 -19.78 11.09
CA GLY A 290 -5.90 -18.95 11.95
C GLY A 290 -5.18 -18.27 13.11
N TRP A 291 -3.84 -18.21 13.07
CA TRP A 291 -3.03 -17.64 14.14
C TRP A 291 -3.37 -16.17 14.49
N ASP A 292 -3.96 -15.46 13.58
CA ASP A 292 -4.39 -14.06 13.71
C ASP A 292 -5.88 -13.90 13.99
N THR A 293 -6.53 -15.00 14.44
CA THR A 293 -7.94 -15.01 14.85
C THR A 293 -8.10 -15.18 16.38
N PRO A 294 -9.24 -14.75 16.97
CA PRO A 294 -9.42 -14.82 18.41
C PRO A 294 -9.44 -16.25 19.00
N SER A 295 -9.83 -17.24 18.19
CA SER A 295 -9.98 -18.63 18.62
C SER A 295 -8.68 -19.44 18.62
N PHE A 296 -7.58 -18.87 18.11
CA PHE A 296 -6.30 -19.56 18.05
C PHE A 296 -5.68 -19.67 19.46
N ASP A 297 -5.21 -20.88 19.80
CA ASP A 297 -4.49 -21.13 21.04
C ASP A 297 -2.99 -20.79 20.87
N ASP A 298 -2.55 -19.74 21.54
CA ASP A 298 -1.16 -19.27 21.53
C ASP A 298 -0.36 -19.64 22.80
N ALA A 299 -0.86 -20.58 23.60
CA ALA A 299 -0.19 -20.98 24.86
C ALA A 299 1.25 -21.48 24.65
N SER A 300 1.54 -22.06 23.48
CA SER A 300 2.88 -22.51 23.09
C SER A 300 3.81 -21.39 22.56
N TRP A 301 3.29 -20.18 22.30
CA TRP A 301 4.07 -19.08 21.81
C TRP A 301 4.91 -18.45 22.93
N ALA A 302 6.09 -18.00 22.57
CA ALA A 302 6.99 -17.35 23.52
C ALA A 302 6.47 -15.96 23.93
N SER A 303 6.80 -15.54 25.14
CA SER A 303 6.61 -14.15 25.55
C SER A 303 7.57 -13.24 24.78
N VAL A 304 7.14 -12.04 24.45
CA VAL A 304 7.98 -11.01 23.87
C VAL A 304 8.85 -10.36 24.95
N GLN A 305 9.91 -9.68 24.51
CA GLN A 305 10.74 -8.83 25.36
C GLN A 305 10.39 -7.36 25.04
N VAL A 306 10.12 -6.57 26.07
CA VAL A 306 9.94 -5.13 25.92
C VAL A 306 11.30 -4.47 25.85
N ALA A 307 11.58 -3.72 24.78
CA ALA A 307 12.81 -3.00 24.55
C ALA A 307 12.69 -1.52 24.94
N ASP A 308 13.75 -0.99 25.52
CA ASP A 308 13.86 0.44 25.83
C ASP A 308 14.48 1.19 24.64
N THR A 309 13.71 1.28 23.56
CA THR A 309 14.09 1.98 22.33
C THR A 309 13.32 3.28 22.23
N SER A 310 14.05 4.39 21.92
CA SER A 310 13.43 5.71 21.76
C SER A 310 12.38 5.74 20.65
N LEU A 311 11.36 6.56 20.83
CA LEU A 311 10.33 6.87 19.85
C LEU A 311 10.57 8.21 19.13
N ASP A 312 11.66 8.92 19.43
CA ASP A 312 11.91 10.29 18.94
C ASP A 312 12.08 10.39 17.42
N ASN A 313 12.42 9.28 16.77
CA ASN A 313 12.58 9.22 15.31
C ASN A 313 11.27 8.84 14.57
N LEU A 314 10.17 8.62 15.30
CA LEU A 314 8.89 8.26 14.67
C LEU A 314 8.31 9.44 13.90
N THR A 315 7.80 9.15 12.72
CA THR A 315 7.07 10.12 11.88
C THR A 315 5.94 9.40 11.15
N ALA A 316 4.83 10.11 10.94
CA ALA A 316 3.76 9.57 10.11
C ALA A 316 4.26 9.33 8.68
N SER A 317 3.74 8.30 8.01
CA SER A 317 4.05 8.05 6.61
C SER A 317 3.57 9.20 5.73
N VAL A 318 4.45 9.66 4.84
CA VAL A 318 4.19 10.79 3.93
C VAL A 318 4.18 10.38 2.46
N SER A 319 4.64 9.17 2.16
CA SER A 319 4.75 8.69 0.78
C SER A 319 3.55 7.82 0.41
N PRO A 320 3.16 7.80 -0.87
CA PRO A 320 2.26 6.76 -1.37
C PRO A 320 2.83 5.37 -1.06
N ALA A 321 1.97 4.48 -0.58
CA ALA A 321 2.37 3.11 -0.28
C ALA A 321 2.71 2.32 -1.55
N VAL A 322 3.60 1.36 -1.43
CA VAL A 322 3.84 0.37 -2.49
C VAL A 322 2.65 -0.57 -2.57
N ARG A 323 2.11 -0.76 -3.77
CA ARG A 323 0.96 -1.65 -4.03
C ARG A 323 1.12 -2.38 -5.36
N VAL A 324 0.34 -3.44 -5.55
CA VAL A 324 0.15 -4.04 -6.87
C VAL A 324 -0.60 -3.03 -7.75
N ILE A 325 0.03 -2.62 -8.85
CA ILE A 325 -0.53 -1.62 -9.78
C ILE A 325 -1.11 -2.25 -11.05
N GLU A 326 -0.57 -3.40 -11.45
CA GLU A 326 -1.01 -4.13 -12.64
C GLU A 326 -0.64 -5.62 -12.53
N THR A 327 -1.33 -6.46 -13.29
CA THR A 327 -1.06 -7.91 -13.34
C THR A 327 -0.90 -8.38 -14.77
N PHE A 328 0.05 -9.30 -14.99
CA PHE A 328 0.35 -9.86 -16.30
C PHE A 328 0.18 -11.37 -16.30
N LYS A 329 -0.50 -11.89 -17.31
CA LYS A 329 -0.56 -13.33 -17.60
C LYS A 329 0.63 -13.74 -18.48
N PRO A 330 1.05 -15.02 -18.46
CA PRO A 330 2.03 -15.56 -19.38
C PRO A 330 1.64 -15.30 -20.84
N VAL A 331 2.56 -14.72 -21.63
CA VAL A 331 2.40 -14.61 -23.08
C VAL A 331 3.05 -15.78 -23.80
N LYS A 332 4.00 -16.47 -23.15
CA LYS A 332 4.67 -17.64 -23.70
C LYS A 332 5.26 -18.52 -22.57
N ILE A 333 5.14 -19.82 -22.73
CA ILE A 333 5.87 -20.83 -21.94
C ILE A 333 6.73 -21.62 -22.92
N PHE A 334 8.00 -21.82 -22.61
CA PHE A 334 8.94 -22.52 -23.49
C PHE A 334 10.07 -23.17 -22.70
N THR A 335 10.76 -24.08 -23.36
CA THR A 335 11.98 -24.71 -22.85
C THR A 335 13.18 -24.08 -23.54
N THR A 336 14.20 -23.68 -22.77
CA THR A 336 15.46 -23.14 -23.31
C THR A 336 16.30 -24.23 -23.95
N PRO A 337 17.35 -23.87 -24.74
CA PRO A 337 18.27 -24.87 -25.30
C PRO A 337 18.90 -25.78 -24.25
N SER A 338 19.14 -25.29 -23.04
CA SER A 338 19.68 -26.10 -21.91
C SER A 338 18.62 -26.93 -21.17
N GLY A 339 17.34 -26.86 -21.57
CA GLY A 339 16.25 -27.59 -20.95
C GLY A 339 15.53 -26.91 -19.81
N ALA A 340 15.84 -25.65 -19.50
CA ALA A 340 15.13 -24.91 -18.47
C ALA A 340 13.72 -24.47 -18.93
N ARG A 341 12.71 -24.64 -18.07
CA ARG A 341 11.34 -24.22 -18.34
C ARG A 341 11.17 -22.75 -17.94
N VAL A 342 10.80 -21.91 -18.90
CA VAL A 342 10.72 -20.47 -18.74
C VAL A 342 9.36 -19.94 -19.15
N ILE A 343 8.86 -18.98 -18.40
CA ILE A 343 7.64 -18.21 -18.65
C ILE A 343 8.01 -16.77 -18.97
N ASP A 344 7.51 -16.24 -20.09
CA ASP A 344 7.60 -14.85 -20.51
C ASP A 344 6.28 -14.14 -20.21
N PHE A 345 6.30 -13.07 -19.45
CA PHE A 345 5.13 -12.23 -19.15
C PHE A 345 4.96 -11.06 -20.13
N GLY A 346 5.89 -10.89 -21.08
CA GLY A 346 5.80 -9.87 -22.13
C GLY A 346 6.20 -8.45 -21.70
N GLN A 347 6.20 -8.14 -20.42
CA GLN A 347 6.57 -6.85 -19.84
C GLN A 347 7.65 -7.05 -18.76
N ASN A 348 8.67 -6.18 -18.76
CA ASN A 348 9.62 -6.10 -17.65
C ASN A 348 8.98 -5.28 -16.51
N ILE A 349 9.03 -5.77 -15.30
CA ILE A 349 8.38 -5.18 -14.13
C ILE A 349 9.27 -5.25 -12.89
N SER A 350 9.08 -4.31 -11.97
CA SER A 350 9.33 -4.53 -10.54
C SER A 350 8.14 -5.22 -9.93
N GLY A 351 8.33 -6.37 -9.29
CA GLY A 351 7.17 -7.08 -8.78
C GLY A 351 7.48 -8.43 -8.17
N ARG A 352 6.47 -9.27 -8.19
CA ARG A 352 6.54 -10.63 -7.69
C ARG A 352 5.68 -11.54 -8.56
N GLU A 353 5.97 -12.81 -8.55
CA GLU A 353 5.06 -13.80 -9.09
C GLU A 353 3.95 -14.11 -8.07
N ARG A 354 2.78 -14.45 -8.58
CA ARG A 354 1.72 -15.14 -7.84
C ARG A 354 1.39 -16.42 -8.57
N VAL A 355 1.53 -17.54 -7.85
CA VAL A 355 1.46 -18.88 -8.44
C VAL A 355 0.46 -19.76 -7.71
N ARG A 356 -0.25 -20.57 -8.46
CA ARG A 356 -1.15 -21.57 -7.93
C ARG A 356 -0.44 -22.92 -7.93
N LEU A 357 -0.15 -23.42 -6.73
CA LEU A 357 0.62 -24.65 -6.55
C LEU A 357 -0.20 -25.76 -5.91
N ARG A 358 0.10 -26.98 -6.33
CA ARG A 358 -0.39 -28.22 -5.77
C ARG A 358 0.72 -29.26 -5.81
N GLY A 359 0.78 -30.15 -4.84
CA GLY A 359 1.78 -31.20 -4.75
C GLY A 359 1.67 -31.97 -3.45
N GLN A 360 2.61 -32.85 -3.21
CA GLN A 360 2.71 -33.62 -1.97
C GLN A 360 3.45 -32.82 -0.89
N ARG A 361 3.33 -33.28 0.35
CA ARG A 361 4.07 -32.69 1.46
C ARG A 361 5.57 -32.82 1.25
N GLY A 362 6.27 -31.68 1.32
CA GLY A 362 7.71 -31.60 1.13
C GLY A 362 8.15 -31.32 -0.31
N ASP A 363 7.24 -31.42 -1.30
CA ASP A 363 7.55 -30.98 -2.65
C ASP A 363 8.01 -29.53 -2.62
N THR A 364 9.07 -29.26 -3.38
CA THR A 364 9.70 -27.93 -3.36
C THR A 364 9.69 -27.33 -4.77
N VAL A 365 8.97 -26.23 -4.92
CA VAL A 365 8.95 -25.42 -6.15
C VAL A 365 9.89 -24.24 -5.99
N ARG A 366 10.73 -24.00 -7.00
CA ARG A 366 11.67 -22.87 -7.06
C ARG A 366 11.38 -22.03 -8.28
N ILE A 367 11.30 -20.72 -8.07
CA ILE A 367 11.04 -19.75 -9.12
C ILE A 367 12.15 -18.71 -9.09
N TYR A 368 12.92 -18.66 -10.19
CA TYR A 368 14.00 -17.72 -10.41
C TYR A 368 13.52 -16.60 -11.33
N HIS A 369 14.03 -15.39 -11.13
CA HIS A 369 13.61 -14.20 -11.87
C HIS A 369 14.76 -13.67 -12.73
N SER A 370 14.44 -13.16 -13.92
CA SER A 370 15.37 -12.48 -14.83
C SER A 370 14.65 -11.52 -15.76
N GLU A 371 15.31 -10.42 -16.10
CA GLU A 371 14.78 -9.44 -17.06
C GLU A 371 15.00 -9.82 -18.50
N ILE A 372 16.05 -10.59 -18.79
CA ILE A 372 16.52 -10.88 -20.15
C ILE A 372 16.87 -12.35 -20.36
N LEU A 373 16.92 -12.73 -21.61
CA LEU A 373 17.51 -13.98 -22.08
C LEU A 373 18.83 -13.68 -22.81
N GLU A 374 19.83 -14.54 -22.67
CA GLU A 374 21.05 -14.50 -23.46
C GLU A 374 21.13 -15.71 -24.37
N LYS A 375 21.11 -15.53 -25.69
CA LYS A 375 21.11 -16.61 -26.70
C LYS A 375 19.99 -17.64 -26.49
N GLY A 376 18.84 -17.18 -26.02
CA GLY A 376 17.68 -18.03 -25.70
C GLY A 376 17.74 -18.73 -24.34
N GLU A 377 18.79 -18.54 -23.56
CA GLU A 377 18.96 -19.08 -22.21
C GLU A 377 18.51 -18.07 -21.14
N PHE A 378 18.03 -18.58 -20.03
CA PHE A 378 17.72 -17.78 -18.83
C PHE A 378 18.99 -17.14 -18.27
N PHE A 379 19.02 -15.80 -18.10
CA PHE A 379 20.23 -15.07 -17.81
C PHE A 379 20.21 -14.38 -16.43
N PRO A 380 20.72 -15.01 -15.34
CA PRO A 380 20.74 -14.43 -14.00
C PRO A 380 22.04 -13.65 -13.66
N ARG A 381 23.05 -13.62 -14.55
CA ARG A 381 24.37 -13.05 -14.22
C ARG A 381 24.34 -11.52 -14.01
N ASN A 382 23.39 -10.82 -14.60
CA ASN A 382 23.18 -9.38 -14.41
C ASN A 382 22.62 -9.04 -13.02
N LEU A 383 22.16 -10.02 -12.25
CA LEU A 383 21.68 -9.83 -10.88
C LEU A 383 22.82 -9.66 -9.86
N ARG A 384 24.06 -9.82 -10.29
CA ARG A 384 25.26 -9.78 -9.41
C ARG A 384 25.17 -10.85 -8.32
N LYS A 385 24.98 -10.44 -7.03
CA LYS A 385 24.89 -11.35 -5.88
C LYS A 385 23.45 -11.64 -5.44
N ALA A 386 22.47 -10.91 -5.98
CA ALA A 386 21.07 -11.18 -5.68
C ALA A 386 20.67 -12.54 -6.27
N LYS A 387 20.05 -13.40 -5.45
CA LYS A 387 19.59 -14.72 -5.92
C LYS A 387 18.26 -14.62 -6.67
N ALA A 388 17.44 -13.64 -6.29
CA ALA A 388 16.11 -13.39 -6.85
C ALA A 388 15.29 -14.69 -6.97
N LEU A 389 15.17 -15.43 -5.87
CA LEU A 389 14.64 -16.78 -5.79
C LEU A 389 13.48 -16.86 -4.82
N SER A 390 12.31 -17.30 -5.31
CA SER A 390 11.21 -17.74 -4.45
C SER A 390 11.23 -19.25 -4.32
N THR A 391 11.09 -19.75 -3.10
CA THR A 391 11.01 -21.18 -2.79
C THR A 391 9.72 -21.48 -2.04
N TYR A 392 8.96 -22.42 -2.51
CA TYR A 392 7.71 -22.90 -1.90
C TYR A 392 7.85 -24.35 -1.53
N ILE A 393 7.71 -24.68 -0.23
CA ILE A 393 7.70 -26.05 0.29
C ILE A 393 6.24 -26.40 0.62
N LEU A 394 5.67 -27.35 -0.13
CA LEU A 394 4.26 -27.66 -0.09
C LEU A 394 3.87 -28.52 1.13
N SER A 395 2.67 -28.30 1.66
CA SER A 395 2.11 -29.09 2.78
C SER A 395 1.39 -30.37 2.37
N GLY A 396 1.04 -30.47 1.09
CA GLY A 396 0.16 -31.54 0.59
C GLY A 396 -1.33 -31.31 0.85
N GLU A 397 -1.72 -30.13 1.37
CA GLU A 397 -3.09 -29.81 1.76
C GLU A 397 -3.84 -29.02 0.67
N GLY A 398 -3.92 -29.58 -0.53
CA GLY A 398 -4.72 -29.00 -1.61
C GLY A 398 -3.95 -28.04 -2.51
N GLU A 399 -4.68 -27.14 -3.16
CA GLU A 399 -4.20 -26.17 -4.13
C GLU A 399 -4.43 -24.77 -3.59
N GLU A 400 -3.42 -23.89 -3.69
CA GLU A 400 -3.55 -22.52 -3.25
C GLU A 400 -2.67 -21.56 -4.05
N TRP A 401 -3.06 -20.28 -4.05
CA TRP A 401 -2.28 -19.18 -4.61
C TRP A 401 -1.27 -18.68 -3.60
N LEU A 402 -0.01 -18.65 -3.98
CA LEU A 402 1.12 -18.19 -3.19
C LEU A 402 1.85 -17.05 -3.89
N ALA A 403 2.39 -16.13 -3.13
CA ALA A 403 3.24 -15.05 -3.61
C ALA A 403 4.24 -14.65 -2.50
N PRO A 404 5.45 -14.19 -2.83
CA PRO A 404 6.35 -13.58 -1.86
C PRO A 404 5.67 -12.37 -1.19
N ARG A 405 5.88 -12.20 0.11
CA ARG A 405 5.26 -11.14 0.92
C ARG A 405 6.25 -10.06 1.27
N PHE A 406 7.52 -10.43 1.42
CA PHE A 406 8.60 -9.59 1.95
C PHE A 406 9.80 -9.48 1.01
N ALA A 407 9.62 -9.86 -0.25
CA ALA A 407 10.61 -9.72 -1.32
C ALA A 407 9.94 -9.24 -2.61
N PHE A 408 10.73 -8.60 -3.47
CA PHE A 408 10.32 -8.24 -4.83
C PHE A 408 11.50 -8.37 -5.79
N TYR A 409 11.22 -8.45 -7.07
CA TYR A 409 12.19 -8.75 -8.13
C TYR A 409 11.97 -7.84 -9.33
N GLY A 410 13.05 -7.53 -10.06
CA GLY A 410 12.96 -6.99 -11.41
C GLY A 410 12.99 -8.15 -12.41
N PHE A 411 11.92 -8.33 -13.18
CA PHE A 411 11.85 -9.47 -14.10
C PHE A 411 10.82 -9.28 -15.23
N ARG A 412 11.07 -9.97 -16.32
CA ARG A 412 10.11 -10.30 -17.37
C ARG A 412 9.91 -11.81 -17.47
N TYR A 413 10.97 -12.55 -17.15
CA TYR A 413 11.02 -14.00 -17.27
C TYR A 413 11.14 -14.65 -15.91
N ILE A 414 10.42 -15.75 -15.71
CA ILE A 414 10.66 -16.66 -14.59
C ILE A 414 11.09 -18.02 -15.09
N LYS A 415 12.04 -18.64 -14.40
CA LYS A 415 12.39 -20.06 -14.58
C LYS A 415 11.76 -20.87 -13.46
N VAL A 416 11.08 -21.95 -13.79
CA VAL A 416 10.31 -22.77 -12.85
C VAL A 416 10.93 -24.16 -12.73
N GLU A 417 11.19 -24.58 -11.48
CA GLU A 417 11.69 -25.91 -11.11
C GLU A 417 10.77 -26.55 -10.06
N GLY A 418 10.70 -27.88 -10.02
CA GLY A 418 9.98 -28.62 -8.99
C GLY A 418 8.46 -28.78 -9.26
N ILE A 419 7.99 -28.51 -10.47
CA ILE A 419 6.61 -28.84 -10.88
C ILE A 419 6.72 -29.96 -11.93
N ASP A 420 6.02 -31.07 -11.71
CA ASP A 420 5.96 -32.16 -12.65
C ASP A 420 5.00 -31.88 -13.83
N GLY A 421 5.31 -32.39 -14.99
CA GLY A 421 4.49 -32.24 -16.19
C GLY A 421 4.56 -30.84 -16.81
N GLU A 422 3.55 -30.53 -17.63
CA GLU A 422 3.45 -29.24 -18.32
C GLU A 422 3.03 -28.11 -17.36
N LEU A 423 3.58 -26.91 -17.57
CA LEU A 423 3.17 -25.70 -16.84
C LEU A 423 1.87 -25.16 -17.44
N ASN A 424 0.85 -25.01 -16.61
CA ASN A 424 -0.41 -24.39 -17.04
C ASN A 424 -0.30 -22.86 -16.91
N PRO A 425 -0.45 -22.07 -18.00
CA PRO A 425 -0.34 -20.62 -17.94
C PRO A 425 -1.35 -19.94 -16.97
N GLU A 426 -2.50 -20.57 -16.71
CA GLU A 426 -3.48 -20.01 -15.76
C GLU A 426 -3.06 -20.14 -14.28
N ASP A 427 -1.98 -20.85 -13.99
CA ASP A 427 -1.43 -20.99 -12.65
C ASP A 427 -0.37 -19.94 -12.31
N PHE A 428 -0.07 -19.01 -13.22
CA PHE A 428 0.98 -18.01 -13.08
C PHE A 428 0.46 -16.61 -13.38
N VAL A 429 0.78 -15.67 -12.51
CA VAL A 429 0.51 -14.24 -12.67
C VAL A 429 1.74 -13.47 -12.21
N ALA A 430 2.18 -12.48 -12.98
CA ALA A 430 3.15 -11.51 -12.51
C ALA A 430 2.39 -10.28 -11.98
N GLU A 431 2.67 -9.89 -10.75
CA GLU A 431 2.11 -8.71 -10.07
C GLU A 431 3.17 -7.59 -10.08
N ALA A 432 2.96 -6.56 -10.89
CA ALA A 432 3.79 -5.36 -10.88
C ALA A 432 3.48 -4.52 -9.65
N ILE A 433 4.50 -4.10 -8.91
CA ILE A 433 4.38 -3.24 -7.73
C ILE A 433 5.07 -1.91 -7.95
N SER A 434 4.50 -0.84 -7.40
CA SER A 434 5.08 0.50 -7.41
C SER A 434 4.48 1.33 -6.28
N SER A 435 5.14 2.44 -5.92
CA SER A 435 4.51 3.47 -5.12
C SER A 435 3.33 4.04 -5.88
N ALA A 436 2.14 3.97 -5.29
CA ALA A 436 0.87 4.28 -5.94
C ALA A 436 0.75 5.78 -6.27
N THR A 437 1.48 6.23 -7.29
CA THR A 437 1.47 7.61 -7.75
C THR A 437 0.36 7.79 -8.78
N PRO A 438 -0.58 8.73 -8.58
CA PRO A 438 -1.67 8.97 -9.52
C PRO A 438 -1.14 9.44 -10.88
N GLU A 439 -1.73 8.95 -11.95
CA GLU A 439 -1.47 9.41 -13.31
C GLU A 439 -2.24 10.70 -13.57
N ASN A 440 -1.53 11.80 -13.84
CA ASN A 440 -2.12 13.14 -13.97
C ASN A 440 -2.26 13.61 -15.43
N GLY A 441 -1.84 12.80 -16.40
CA GLY A 441 -1.91 13.18 -17.81
C GLY A 441 -1.80 12.00 -18.75
N THR A 442 -2.20 12.23 -19.99
CA THR A 442 -2.09 11.28 -21.09
C THR A 442 -1.32 11.88 -22.25
N PHE A 443 -0.50 11.07 -22.89
CA PHE A 443 0.24 11.45 -24.09
C PHE A 443 -0.05 10.45 -25.21
N VAL A 444 -0.46 10.95 -26.36
CA VAL A 444 -0.69 10.16 -27.58
C VAL A 444 -0.16 10.92 -28.78
N SER A 445 0.63 10.26 -29.60
CA SER A 445 1.19 10.77 -30.86
C SER A 445 0.68 9.93 -32.03
N SER A 446 0.71 10.49 -33.25
CA SER A 446 0.49 9.74 -34.50
C SER A 446 1.64 8.78 -34.82
N ASP A 447 2.81 8.94 -34.20
CA ASP A 447 3.98 8.06 -34.36
C ASP A 447 3.97 6.96 -33.29
N SER A 448 3.94 5.70 -33.73
CA SER A 448 3.91 4.53 -32.84
C SER A 448 5.21 4.35 -32.05
N LEU A 449 6.37 4.75 -32.60
CA LEU A 449 7.65 4.67 -31.89
C LEU A 449 7.72 5.67 -30.73
N ILE A 450 7.17 6.87 -30.93
CA ILE A 450 7.08 7.89 -29.86
C ILE A 450 6.13 7.41 -28.76
N ASN A 451 4.98 6.80 -29.11
CA ASN A 451 4.08 6.21 -28.14
C ASN A 451 4.76 5.07 -27.36
N ARG A 452 5.55 4.23 -28.06
CA ARG A 452 6.32 3.17 -27.40
C ARG A 452 7.39 3.71 -26.47
N LEU A 453 8.10 4.78 -26.89
CA LEU A 453 9.07 5.46 -26.03
C LEU A 453 8.42 5.98 -24.76
N GLN A 454 7.28 6.66 -24.87
CA GLN A 454 6.52 7.15 -23.72
C GLN A 454 6.10 6.01 -22.78
N SER A 455 5.64 4.88 -23.32
CA SER A 455 5.32 3.69 -22.55
C SER A 455 6.54 3.14 -21.79
N ASN A 456 7.70 3.06 -22.47
CA ASN A 456 8.93 2.57 -21.83
C ASN A 456 9.43 3.51 -20.73
N ILE A 457 9.31 4.83 -20.91
CA ILE A 457 9.64 5.83 -19.87
C ILE A 457 8.73 5.63 -18.64
N LYS A 458 7.43 5.51 -18.88
CA LYS A 458 6.46 5.26 -17.80
C LYS A 458 6.79 4.00 -17.03
N TRP A 459 7.04 2.88 -17.71
CA TRP A 459 7.41 1.61 -17.05
C TRP A 459 8.76 1.70 -16.34
N GLY A 460 9.76 2.36 -16.94
CA GLY A 460 11.05 2.59 -16.28
C GLY A 460 10.89 3.39 -14.98
N MET A 461 9.97 4.36 -14.93
CA MET A 461 9.63 5.07 -13.70
C MET A 461 8.94 4.15 -12.70
N LEU A 462 7.86 3.44 -13.09
CA LEU A 462 7.09 2.57 -12.20
C LEU A 462 7.96 1.47 -11.58
N ASP A 463 8.86 0.88 -12.36
CA ASP A 463 9.77 -0.17 -11.92
C ASP A 463 10.82 0.32 -10.92
N ASN A 464 11.13 1.61 -10.92
CA ASN A 464 12.14 2.20 -10.04
C ASN A 464 11.56 3.09 -8.93
N PHE A 465 10.23 3.21 -8.83
CA PHE A 465 9.55 3.90 -7.73
C PHE A 465 8.88 2.88 -6.80
N VAL A 466 9.71 2.14 -6.07
CA VAL A 466 9.26 1.15 -5.08
C VAL A 466 9.69 1.64 -3.71
N ASP A 467 8.81 2.37 -3.04
CA ASP A 467 9.00 3.13 -1.80
C ASP A 467 9.90 4.36 -1.98
N ILE A 468 11.08 4.19 -2.50
CA ILE A 468 12.03 5.26 -2.86
C ILE A 468 12.36 5.18 -4.36
N PRO A 469 12.83 6.29 -4.99
CA PRO A 469 13.37 6.23 -6.35
C PRO A 469 14.68 5.43 -6.37
N THR A 470 14.66 4.24 -6.97
CA THR A 470 15.84 3.37 -7.09
C THR A 470 16.49 3.50 -8.46
N ASP A 471 17.75 3.06 -8.58
CA ASP A 471 18.50 3.02 -9.83
C ASP A 471 18.23 1.75 -10.65
N CYS A 472 17.72 0.72 -10.03
CA CYS A 472 17.42 -0.56 -10.66
C CYS A 472 16.53 -1.43 -9.76
N PRO A 473 15.68 -2.32 -10.33
CA PRO A 473 14.83 -3.19 -9.53
C PRO A 473 15.37 -4.61 -9.31
N GLN A 474 16.38 -5.08 -10.09
CA GLN A 474 16.68 -6.51 -10.24
C GLN A 474 17.88 -7.02 -9.46
N ARG A 475 18.97 -6.23 -9.38
CA ARG A 475 20.26 -6.66 -8.82
C ARG A 475 20.41 -6.27 -7.35
N ASP A 476 21.51 -6.67 -6.73
CA ASP A 476 21.88 -6.30 -5.36
C ASP A 476 22.38 -4.82 -5.28
N GLU A 477 21.53 -3.89 -5.65
CA GLU A 477 21.73 -2.45 -5.55
C GLU A 477 20.45 -1.81 -5.01
N ARG A 478 19.53 -1.36 -5.82
CA ARG A 478 18.21 -0.82 -5.45
C ARG A 478 18.30 0.28 -4.40
N LEU A 479 19.32 1.15 -4.52
CA LEU A 479 19.52 2.30 -3.63
C LEU A 479 18.80 3.53 -4.18
N GLY A 480 18.49 4.49 -3.30
CA GLY A 480 17.87 5.74 -3.69
C GLY A 480 18.84 6.68 -4.40
N TRP A 481 18.56 6.98 -5.66
CA TRP A 481 19.34 7.89 -6.50
C TRP A 481 18.49 9.04 -7.03
N THR A 482 18.87 10.27 -6.68
CA THR A 482 18.15 11.47 -7.10
C THR A 482 18.55 11.94 -8.50
N GLY A 483 19.73 11.54 -9.00
CA GLY A 483 20.19 11.85 -10.34
C GLY A 483 19.27 11.31 -11.42
N ASP A 484 18.84 10.07 -11.30
CA ASP A 484 17.91 9.44 -12.24
C ASP A 484 16.50 10.02 -12.10
N ALA A 485 16.06 10.27 -10.86
CA ALA A 485 14.74 10.79 -10.58
C ALA A 485 14.48 12.19 -11.19
N GLN A 486 15.49 13.04 -11.34
CA GLN A 486 15.32 14.38 -11.92
C GLN A 486 14.75 14.35 -13.34
N GLY A 487 14.93 13.26 -14.08
CA GLY A 487 14.37 13.07 -15.41
C GLY A 487 12.85 12.90 -15.42
N PHE A 488 12.26 12.56 -14.27
CA PHE A 488 10.82 12.28 -14.10
C PHE A 488 10.08 13.37 -13.32
N PHE A 489 10.80 14.27 -12.63
CA PHE A 489 10.20 15.32 -11.81
C PHE A 489 9.72 16.49 -12.69
N ARG A 490 8.50 16.37 -13.23
CA ARG A 490 7.72 17.48 -13.79
C ARG A 490 6.22 17.19 -13.83
#